data_148ba2ea97d3895066cef97b1d674306
#
_entry.id   148ba2ea97d3895066cef97b1d674306
#
_cell.length_a   1.000
_cell.length_b   1.000
_cell.length_c   1.000
_cell.angle_alpha   90.00
_cell.angle_beta   90.00
_cell.angle_gamma   90.00
#
_symmetry.space_group_name_H-M   'P 1'
#
loop_
_entity.id
_entity.type
_entity.pdbx_description
1 polymer ?
#
loop_
_entity_poly.entity_id
_entity_poly.type
_entity_poly.pdbx_seq_one_letter_code
_entity_poly.pdbx_strand_id
1 'polypeptide(L)'
;AEVCRFAPSPTGRMHMGNMYAAFIPEVFGHQSNGVFILRIEDTDEKRSIENGIEHIVNDLGEFNYIIDESPVTGGNYGPYKQRDRLNIYHTVAKYLVSIGRAYPCFCTEEELTEMRTHQEDIKDRIGYYGHYAKCRNLSMEEIKKHLENKDKWVLRLKSMGDFNKKVEFNDLIKGKLELPENDIDQVLIKSDGVPPYAFAHVCDDHYMRVTTVTRDDSYISSLTYHLEIW
;
A
#
# COMPACT_ATOMS: atom_id res chain seq x y z
N ALA A 1 -13.33 -20.52 5.66
CA ALA A 1 -12.21 -20.08 6.51
C ALA A 1 -11.69 -18.75 5.95
N GLU A 2 -11.81 -17.72 6.74
CA GLU A 2 -11.34 -16.37 6.36
C GLU A 2 -9.89 -16.18 6.82
N VAL A 3 -9.10 -15.51 5.99
CA VAL A 3 -7.78 -15.00 6.36
C VAL A 3 -7.91 -13.51 6.55
N CYS A 4 -7.79 -13.07 7.78
CA CYS A 4 -7.92 -11.68 8.18
C CYS A 4 -6.60 -11.16 8.73
N ARG A 5 -6.40 -9.84 8.75
CA ARG A 5 -5.18 -9.25 9.30
C ARG A 5 -5.47 -7.94 10.02
N PHE A 6 -4.70 -7.70 11.05
CA PHE A 6 -4.44 -6.40 11.63
C PHE A 6 -3.03 -5.95 11.25
N ALA A 7 -2.87 -4.73 10.75
CA ALA A 7 -1.62 -4.28 10.14
C ALA A 7 -1.18 -2.90 10.68
N PRO A 8 -0.79 -2.82 11.96
CA PRO A 8 -0.37 -1.57 12.57
C PRO A 8 1.05 -1.18 12.20
N SER A 9 1.32 0.14 12.19
CA SER A 9 2.69 0.66 12.17
C SER A 9 3.22 0.77 13.59
N PRO A 10 4.51 0.44 13.86
CA PRO A 10 5.09 0.44 15.21
C PRO A 10 5.51 1.86 15.63
N THR A 11 4.58 2.82 15.59
CA THR A 11 4.84 4.26 15.78
C THR A 11 4.46 4.79 17.15
N GLY A 12 3.99 3.94 18.04
CA GLY A 12 3.55 4.32 19.37
C GLY A 12 2.86 3.18 20.13
N ARG A 13 2.35 3.52 21.31
CA ARG A 13 1.48 2.62 22.07
C ARG A 13 0.12 2.47 21.38
N MET A 14 -0.46 1.31 21.53
CA MET A 14 -1.80 1.07 21.02
C MET A 14 -2.84 1.82 21.85
N HIS A 15 -3.86 2.34 21.20
CA HIS A 15 -5.02 2.98 21.83
C HIS A 15 -6.30 2.20 21.51
N MET A 16 -7.41 2.52 22.16
CA MET A 16 -8.68 1.79 22.01
C MET A 16 -9.15 1.66 20.57
N GLY A 17 -8.88 2.66 19.71
CA GLY A 17 -9.19 2.57 18.28
C GLY A 17 -8.41 1.48 17.57
N ASN A 18 -7.12 1.28 17.92
CA ASN A 18 -6.31 0.19 17.38
C ASN A 18 -6.82 -1.17 17.88
N MET A 19 -7.20 -1.26 19.16
CA MET A 19 -7.80 -2.48 19.74
C MET A 19 -9.08 -2.85 19.00
N TYR A 20 -9.97 -1.88 18.79
CA TYR A 20 -11.20 -2.12 18.03
C TYR A 20 -10.92 -2.54 16.57
N ALA A 21 -9.93 -1.92 15.92
CA ALA A 21 -9.53 -2.28 14.56
C ALA A 21 -8.91 -3.70 14.47
N ALA A 22 -8.29 -4.19 15.56
CA ALA A 22 -7.80 -5.57 15.67
C ALA A 22 -8.91 -6.57 16.00
N PHE A 23 -9.91 -6.15 16.78
CA PHE A 23 -11.02 -7.00 17.22
C PHE A 23 -11.84 -7.56 16.06
N ILE A 24 -12.21 -6.69 15.11
CA ILE A 24 -13.08 -7.11 14.01
C ILE A 24 -12.44 -8.21 13.16
N PRO A 25 -11.20 -8.05 12.62
CA PRO A 25 -10.57 -9.10 11.82
C PRO A 25 -10.23 -10.36 12.62
N GLU A 26 -9.95 -10.25 13.91
CA GLU A 26 -9.73 -11.42 14.78
C GLU A 26 -11.00 -12.26 14.91
N VAL A 27 -12.13 -11.62 15.22
CA VAL A 27 -13.43 -12.31 15.34
C VAL A 27 -13.84 -12.95 14.01
N PHE A 28 -13.70 -12.24 12.88
CA PHE A 28 -14.02 -12.79 11.55
C PHE A 28 -13.16 -14.01 11.21
N GLY A 29 -11.86 -13.92 11.47
CA GLY A 29 -10.94 -15.04 11.25
C GLY A 29 -11.38 -16.27 12.04
N HIS A 30 -11.52 -16.15 13.34
CA HIS A 30 -11.79 -17.28 14.24
C HIS A 30 -13.22 -17.84 14.12
N GLN A 31 -14.24 -17.00 13.93
CA GLN A 31 -15.61 -17.48 13.70
C GLN A 31 -15.75 -18.33 12.43
N SER A 32 -14.87 -18.10 11.44
CA SER A 32 -14.85 -18.87 10.20
C SER A 32 -13.95 -20.12 10.25
N ASN A 33 -13.34 -20.43 11.40
CA ASN A 33 -12.24 -21.39 11.53
C ASN A 33 -11.06 -21.05 10.60
N GLY A 34 -10.77 -19.78 10.45
CA GLY A 34 -9.72 -19.21 9.62
C GLY A 34 -8.53 -18.72 10.43
N VAL A 35 -7.83 -17.70 9.92
CA VAL A 35 -6.55 -17.22 10.45
C VAL A 35 -6.59 -15.72 10.70
N PHE A 36 -6.07 -15.29 11.85
CA PHE A 36 -5.82 -13.90 12.18
C PHE A 36 -4.32 -13.60 12.16
N ILE A 37 -3.91 -12.74 11.23
CA ILE A 37 -2.52 -12.35 11.00
C ILE A 37 -2.23 -10.98 11.64
N LEU A 38 -1.15 -10.88 12.40
CA LEU A 38 -0.54 -9.62 12.78
C LEU A 38 0.61 -9.31 11.80
N ARG A 39 0.43 -8.29 10.95
CA ARG A 39 1.46 -7.78 10.06
C ARG A 39 1.94 -6.41 10.53
N ILE A 40 3.25 -6.22 10.60
CA ILE A 40 3.86 -4.94 11.01
C ILE A 40 4.21 -4.10 9.79
N GLU A 41 3.64 -2.91 9.72
CA GLU A 41 3.89 -1.95 8.64
C GLU A 41 4.98 -0.95 9.05
N ASP A 42 6.24 -1.37 8.89
CA ASP A 42 7.46 -0.68 9.31
C ASP A 42 8.26 -0.05 8.16
N THR A 43 7.60 0.27 7.04
CA THR A 43 8.24 0.90 5.88
C THR A 43 8.70 2.35 6.13
N ASP A 44 8.15 3.02 7.15
CA ASP A 44 8.57 4.35 7.61
C ASP A 44 9.41 4.24 8.90
N GLU A 45 10.71 4.03 8.73
CA GLU A 45 11.64 3.83 9.83
C GLU A 45 11.74 5.05 10.77
N LYS A 46 11.59 6.27 10.21
CA LYS A 46 11.70 7.50 11.00
C LYS A 46 10.61 7.65 12.05
N ARG A 47 9.48 6.97 11.85
CA ARG A 47 8.33 7.00 12.75
C ARG A 47 8.28 5.79 13.69
N SER A 48 9.09 4.76 13.44
CA SER A 48 9.15 3.58 14.30
C SER A 48 9.81 3.92 15.64
N ILE A 49 9.18 3.43 16.72
CA ILE A 49 9.74 3.58 18.07
C ILE A 49 10.50 2.32 18.49
N GLU A 50 11.42 2.47 19.42
CA GLU A 50 12.14 1.35 20.03
C GLU A 50 11.14 0.38 20.67
N ASN A 51 11.35 -0.93 20.45
CA ASN A 51 10.48 -2.00 20.93
C ASN A 51 9.00 -1.88 20.49
N GLY A 52 8.70 -1.10 19.44
CA GLY A 52 7.33 -0.87 19.00
C GLY A 52 6.56 -2.14 18.66
N ILE A 53 7.23 -3.15 18.09
CA ILE A 53 6.61 -4.45 17.78
C ILE A 53 6.27 -5.22 19.05
N GLU A 54 7.18 -5.24 20.02
CA GLU A 54 6.95 -5.90 21.33
C GLU A 54 5.79 -5.23 22.07
N HIS A 55 5.70 -3.89 22.02
CA HIS A 55 4.55 -3.17 22.58
C HIS A 55 3.23 -3.59 21.96
N ILE A 56 3.16 -3.69 20.62
CA ILE A 56 1.96 -4.12 19.93
C ILE A 56 1.55 -5.55 20.34
N VAL A 57 2.50 -6.48 20.36
CA VAL A 57 2.24 -7.88 20.73
C VAL A 57 1.78 -7.99 22.18
N ASN A 58 2.44 -7.29 23.11
CA ASN A 58 2.10 -7.29 24.53
C ASN A 58 0.72 -6.66 24.76
N ASP A 59 0.46 -5.48 24.15
CA ASP A 59 -0.83 -4.80 24.28
C ASP A 59 -1.99 -5.69 23.76
N LEU A 60 -1.82 -6.37 22.62
CA LEU A 60 -2.80 -7.35 22.13
C LEU A 60 -2.97 -8.55 23.09
N GLY A 61 -1.87 -9.05 23.64
CA GLY A 61 -1.88 -10.15 24.61
C GLY A 61 -2.60 -9.80 25.90
N GLU A 62 -2.46 -8.58 26.43
CA GLU A 62 -3.17 -8.09 27.63
C GLU A 62 -4.70 -8.08 27.42
N PHE A 63 -5.17 -7.88 26.18
CA PHE A 63 -6.59 -7.96 25.82
C PHE A 63 -7.03 -9.34 25.34
N ASN A 64 -6.19 -10.37 25.51
CA ASN A 64 -6.46 -11.77 25.14
C ASN A 64 -6.73 -12.00 23.64
N TYR A 65 -6.15 -11.19 22.76
CA TYR A 65 -6.20 -11.49 21.32
C TYR A 65 -5.38 -12.72 21.00
N ILE A 66 -5.95 -13.63 20.22
CA ILE A 66 -5.27 -14.82 19.75
C ILE A 66 -4.70 -14.55 18.37
N ILE A 67 -3.38 -14.44 18.26
CA ILE A 67 -2.69 -14.17 17.00
C ILE A 67 -2.16 -15.50 16.46
N ASP A 68 -2.68 -15.94 15.31
CA ASP A 68 -2.27 -17.19 14.68
C ASP A 68 -0.91 -17.08 13.98
N GLU A 69 -0.70 -15.97 13.26
CA GLU A 69 0.54 -15.73 12.53
C GLU A 69 1.06 -14.29 12.79
N SER A 70 2.36 -14.17 13.08
CA SER A 70 2.99 -12.87 13.39
C SER A 70 4.51 -12.90 13.23
N PRO A 71 5.21 -11.76 13.38
CA PRO A 71 6.67 -11.74 13.48
C PRO A 71 7.24 -12.58 14.62
N VAL A 72 6.44 -12.85 15.67
CA VAL A 72 6.86 -13.58 16.86
C VAL A 72 6.49 -15.06 16.78
N THR A 73 5.25 -15.36 16.38
CA THR A 73 4.76 -16.75 16.28
C THR A 73 5.24 -17.45 15.01
N GLY A 74 5.60 -16.70 13.98
CA GLY A 74 5.81 -17.24 12.64
C GLY A 74 4.50 -17.59 11.96
N GLY A 75 4.54 -18.50 11.00
CA GLY A 75 3.37 -18.99 10.26
C GLY A 75 3.71 -19.33 8.81
N ASN A 76 2.67 -19.50 7.98
CA ASN A 76 2.80 -20.01 6.61
C ASN A 76 3.12 -18.93 5.56
N TYR A 77 2.83 -17.66 5.86
CA TYR A 77 2.88 -16.55 4.90
C TYR A 77 3.89 -15.45 5.26
N GLY A 78 4.83 -15.77 6.15
CA GLY A 78 5.90 -14.85 6.53
C GLY A 78 6.80 -14.40 5.36
N PRO A 79 7.68 -13.43 5.62
CA PRO A 79 7.84 -12.64 6.85
C PRO A 79 6.64 -11.73 7.14
N TYR A 80 6.46 -11.33 8.40
CA TYR A 80 5.31 -10.51 8.84
C TYR A 80 5.68 -9.05 9.15
N LYS A 81 6.91 -8.63 8.84
CA LYS A 81 7.34 -7.23 8.82
C LYS A 81 7.55 -6.80 7.37
N GLN A 82 7.03 -5.65 7.00
CA GLN A 82 7.13 -5.18 5.61
C GLN A 82 8.56 -4.98 5.15
N ARG A 83 9.47 -4.53 6.01
CA ARG A 83 10.88 -4.40 5.67
C ARG A 83 11.54 -5.73 5.31
N ASP A 84 11.14 -6.81 5.92
CA ASP A 84 11.67 -8.14 5.63
C ASP A 84 11.11 -8.70 4.29
N ARG A 85 10.12 -8.03 3.69
CA ARG A 85 9.44 -8.40 2.46
C ARG A 85 9.87 -7.60 1.21
N LEU A 86 10.89 -6.77 1.31
CA LEU A 86 11.33 -5.89 0.21
C LEU A 86 11.57 -6.66 -1.10
N ASN A 87 12.11 -7.88 -1.04
CA ASN A 87 12.33 -8.71 -2.23
C ASN A 87 11.02 -9.10 -2.94
N ILE A 88 9.93 -9.29 -2.20
CA ILE A 88 8.61 -9.56 -2.77
C ILE A 88 8.12 -8.34 -3.54
N TYR A 89 8.17 -7.16 -2.92
CA TYR A 89 7.75 -5.91 -3.57
C TYR A 89 8.56 -5.59 -4.82
N HIS A 90 9.89 -5.79 -4.76
CA HIS A 90 10.76 -5.59 -5.91
C HIS A 90 10.47 -6.59 -7.03
N THR A 91 10.10 -7.83 -6.70
CA THR A 91 9.73 -8.83 -7.69
C THR A 91 8.44 -8.44 -8.40
N VAL A 92 7.41 -8.02 -7.65
CA VAL A 92 6.16 -7.53 -8.24
C VAL A 92 6.40 -6.27 -9.07
N ALA A 93 7.20 -5.32 -8.56
CA ALA A 93 7.54 -4.11 -9.29
C ALA A 93 8.26 -4.41 -10.62
N LYS A 94 9.22 -5.34 -10.62
CA LYS A 94 9.90 -5.80 -11.86
C LYS A 94 8.93 -6.46 -12.83
N TYR A 95 8.00 -7.25 -12.33
CA TYR A 95 6.96 -7.83 -13.17
C TYR A 95 6.11 -6.73 -13.83
N LEU A 96 5.65 -5.74 -13.07
CA LEU A 96 4.89 -4.61 -13.62
C LEU A 96 5.70 -3.83 -14.69
N VAL A 97 7.00 -3.65 -14.50
CA VAL A 97 7.88 -3.07 -15.55
C VAL A 97 7.89 -3.95 -16.79
N SER A 98 8.06 -5.27 -16.64
CA SER A 98 8.17 -6.20 -17.76
C SER A 98 6.93 -6.27 -18.65
N ILE A 99 5.74 -6.01 -18.07
CA ILE A 99 4.48 -5.95 -18.80
C ILE A 99 4.06 -4.52 -19.19
N GLY A 100 4.97 -3.53 -19.02
CA GLY A 100 4.71 -2.13 -19.40
C GLY A 100 3.74 -1.37 -18.48
N ARG A 101 3.48 -1.89 -17.26
CA ARG A 101 2.59 -1.30 -16.25
C ARG A 101 3.31 -0.45 -15.20
N ALA A 102 4.61 -0.28 -15.33
CA ALA A 102 5.39 0.61 -14.47
C ALA A 102 6.56 1.24 -15.24
N TYR A 103 6.97 2.43 -14.80
CA TYR A 103 8.03 3.20 -15.43
C TYR A 103 8.81 4.04 -14.41
N PRO A 104 10.09 4.37 -14.67
CA PRO A 104 10.86 5.26 -13.82
C PRO A 104 10.43 6.73 -14.01
N CYS A 105 10.30 7.44 -12.91
CA CYS A 105 10.00 8.88 -12.90
C CYS A 105 11.17 9.62 -12.26
N PHE A 106 11.71 10.60 -12.97
CA PHE A 106 12.88 11.39 -12.59
C PHE A 106 12.52 12.82 -12.13
N CYS A 107 11.22 13.12 -11.97
CA CYS A 107 10.79 14.42 -11.48
C CYS A 107 11.37 14.72 -10.10
N THR A 108 11.88 15.93 -9.91
CA THR A 108 12.36 16.41 -8.61
C THR A 108 11.20 16.79 -7.68
N GLU A 109 11.48 16.96 -6.39
CA GLU A 109 10.46 17.43 -5.44
C GLU A 109 9.98 18.85 -5.77
N GLU A 110 10.86 19.70 -6.31
CA GLU A 110 10.53 21.04 -6.76
C GLU A 110 9.52 20.99 -7.91
N GLU A 111 9.79 20.20 -8.95
CA GLU A 111 8.89 20.01 -10.10
C GLU A 111 7.52 19.45 -9.68
N LEU A 112 7.50 18.50 -8.74
CA LEU A 112 6.27 17.93 -8.22
C LEU A 112 5.49 18.95 -7.37
N THR A 113 6.18 19.81 -6.66
CA THR A 113 5.56 20.89 -5.87
C THR A 113 4.97 21.95 -6.77
N GLU A 114 5.72 22.42 -7.77
CA GLU A 114 5.22 23.36 -8.78
C GLU A 114 3.98 22.82 -9.51
N MET A 115 4.01 21.53 -9.89
CA MET A 115 2.87 20.87 -10.51
C MET A 115 1.63 20.92 -9.61
N ARG A 116 1.78 20.56 -8.32
CA ARG A 116 0.66 20.58 -7.36
C ARG A 116 0.11 21.99 -7.15
N THR A 117 0.99 22.97 -6.97
CA THR A 117 0.60 24.37 -6.82
C THR A 117 -0.19 24.85 -8.05
N HIS A 118 0.30 24.53 -9.25
CA HIS A 118 -0.42 24.85 -10.48
C HIS A 118 -1.82 24.21 -10.53
N GLN A 119 -1.93 22.91 -10.17
CA GLN A 119 -3.21 22.22 -10.12
C GLN A 119 -4.17 22.87 -9.11
N GLU A 120 -3.67 23.28 -7.93
CA GLU A 120 -4.45 24.00 -6.93
C GLU A 120 -4.94 25.36 -7.45
N ASP A 121 -4.08 26.14 -8.08
CA ASP A 121 -4.39 27.47 -8.61
C ASP A 121 -5.51 27.43 -9.66
N ILE A 122 -5.49 26.43 -10.53
CA ILE A 122 -6.52 26.26 -11.56
C ILE A 122 -7.69 25.38 -11.10
N LYS A 123 -7.71 24.95 -9.82
CA LYS A 123 -8.74 24.06 -9.24
C LYS A 123 -8.90 22.74 -9.98
N ASP A 124 -7.81 22.20 -10.50
CA ASP A 124 -7.77 20.86 -11.08
C ASP A 124 -7.51 19.81 -9.98
N ARG A 125 -7.70 18.53 -10.31
CA ARG A 125 -7.41 17.42 -9.41
C ARG A 125 -5.91 17.36 -9.11
N ILE A 126 -5.58 17.16 -7.84
CA ILE A 126 -4.18 16.99 -7.43
C ILE A 126 -3.73 15.56 -7.75
N GLY A 127 -2.62 15.43 -8.49
CA GLY A 127 -2.04 14.12 -8.77
C GLY A 127 -1.12 14.08 -9.98
N TYR A 128 -0.43 12.97 -10.14
CA TYR A 128 0.48 12.73 -11.26
C TYR A 128 -0.22 11.85 -12.31
N TYR A 129 -0.92 12.46 -13.23
CA TYR A 129 -1.76 11.82 -14.26
C TYR A 129 -1.78 12.61 -15.56
N GLY A 130 -2.21 11.99 -16.64
CA GLY A 130 -2.43 12.64 -17.94
C GLY A 130 -1.20 13.41 -18.41
N HIS A 131 -1.39 14.69 -18.76
CA HIS A 131 -0.30 15.58 -19.20
C HIS A 131 0.65 16.02 -18.07
N TYR A 132 0.23 15.89 -16.81
CA TYR A 132 1.11 16.13 -15.66
C TYR A 132 2.13 15.01 -15.46
N ALA A 133 1.88 13.83 -15.99
CA ALA A 133 2.77 12.67 -15.86
C ALA A 133 3.93 12.74 -16.87
N LYS A 134 4.81 13.72 -16.74
CA LYS A 134 5.90 14.04 -17.69
C LYS A 134 6.76 12.84 -18.07
N CYS A 135 7.10 11.98 -17.11
CA CYS A 135 7.98 10.83 -17.35
C CYS A 135 7.27 9.59 -17.92
N ARG A 136 5.93 9.61 -18.00
CA ARG A 136 5.13 8.44 -18.41
C ARG A 136 5.46 7.89 -19.80
N ASN A 137 5.89 8.76 -20.70
CA ASN A 137 6.13 8.42 -22.09
C ASN A 137 7.58 8.71 -22.54
N LEU A 138 8.52 8.75 -21.59
CA LEU A 138 9.95 8.85 -21.93
C LEU A 138 10.38 7.66 -22.78
N SER A 139 11.18 7.94 -23.80
CA SER A 139 11.83 6.92 -24.63
C SER A 139 12.87 6.15 -23.82
N MET A 140 13.22 4.95 -24.28
CA MET A 140 14.29 4.17 -23.66
C MET A 140 15.64 4.89 -23.67
N GLU A 141 15.88 5.73 -24.66
CA GLU A 141 17.10 6.54 -24.77
C GLU A 141 17.15 7.63 -23.68
N GLU A 142 16.03 8.32 -23.45
CA GLU A 142 15.91 9.33 -22.39
C GLU A 142 16.06 8.68 -21.01
N ILE A 143 15.37 7.55 -20.77
CA ILE A 143 15.50 6.78 -19.52
C ILE A 143 16.96 6.37 -19.28
N LYS A 144 17.63 5.84 -20.30
CA LYS A 144 19.03 5.43 -20.21
C LYS A 144 19.95 6.59 -19.87
N LYS A 145 19.74 7.75 -20.49
CA LYS A 145 20.49 8.99 -20.19
C LYS A 145 20.35 9.40 -18.73
N HIS A 146 19.13 9.41 -18.19
CA HIS A 146 18.89 9.72 -16.78
C HIS A 146 19.60 8.73 -15.85
N LEU A 147 19.54 7.43 -16.16
CA LEU A 147 20.20 6.39 -15.36
C LEU A 147 21.75 6.52 -15.43
N GLU A 148 22.33 6.81 -16.59
CA GLU A 148 23.76 7.07 -16.77
C GLU A 148 24.22 8.31 -16.00
N ASN A 149 23.39 9.34 -15.94
CA ASN A 149 23.62 10.54 -15.13
C ASN A 149 23.46 10.28 -13.63
N LYS A 150 22.96 9.12 -13.22
CA LYS A 150 22.64 8.76 -11.82
C LYS A 150 21.58 9.67 -11.21
N ASP A 151 20.66 10.17 -12.02
CA ASP A 151 19.54 10.98 -11.55
C ASP A 151 18.69 10.13 -10.58
N LYS A 152 18.21 10.76 -9.50
CA LYS A 152 17.31 10.08 -8.56
C LYS A 152 15.98 9.78 -9.25
N TRP A 153 15.42 8.63 -8.97
CA TRP A 153 14.15 8.22 -9.55
C TRP A 153 13.30 7.41 -8.57
N VAL A 154 12.02 7.38 -8.86
CA VAL A 154 11.04 6.51 -8.23
C VAL A 154 10.40 5.65 -9.30
N LEU A 155 9.89 4.48 -8.94
CA LEU A 155 9.07 3.69 -9.85
C LEU A 155 7.60 4.06 -9.68
N ARG A 156 6.92 4.37 -10.79
CA ARG A 156 5.47 4.65 -10.78
C ARG A 156 4.69 3.59 -11.52
N LEU A 157 3.46 3.35 -11.05
CA LEU A 157 2.44 2.64 -11.81
C LEU A 157 2.13 3.43 -13.10
N LYS A 158 1.99 2.74 -14.20
CA LYS A 158 1.37 3.27 -15.41
C LYS A 158 -0.10 2.93 -15.36
N SER A 159 -0.89 3.79 -14.74
CA SER A 159 -2.32 3.58 -14.60
C SER A 159 -3.01 3.51 -15.97
N MET A 160 -3.94 2.58 -16.10
CA MET A 160 -4.73 2.39 -17.32
C MET A 160 -6.19 2.81 -17.13
N GLY A 161 -6.53 3.30 -15.94
CA GLY A 161 -7.89 3.73 -15.64
C GLY A 161 -8.25 5.08 -16.25
N ASP A 162 -9.53 5.36 -16.27
CA ASP A 162 -10.13 6.60 -16.76
C ASP A 162 -11.03 7.15 -15.65
N PHE A 163 -10.68 8.29 -15.11
CA PHE A 163 -11.43 8.94 -14.04
C PHE A 163 -12.91 9.20 -14.37
N ASN A 164 -13.26 9.29 -15.66
CA ASN A 164 -14.63 9.46 -16.11
C ASN A 164 -15.44 8.15 -16.11
N LYS A 165 -14.76 7.02 -15.95
CA LYS A 165 -15.39 5.71 -15.78
C LYS A 165 -15.48 5.36 -14.31
N LYS A 166 -16.36 4.41 -13.99
CA LYS A 166 -16.56 3.94 -12.64
C LYS A 166 -16.27 2.45 -12.53
N VAL A 167 -15.67 2.08 -11.44
CA VAL A 167 -15.57 0.70 -10.98
C VAL A 167 -16.60 0.45 -9.88
N GLU A 168 -17.31 -0.66 -9.99
CA GLU A 168 -18.28 -1.10 -9.01
C GLU A 168 -17.68 -2.20 -8.13
N PHE A 169 -17.96 -2.15 -6.84
CA PHE A 169 -17.65 -3.22 -5.91
C PHE A 169 -18.69 -3.30 -4.79
N ASN A 170 -18.78 -4.46 -4.15
CA ASN A 170 -19.68 -4.68 -3.04
C ASN A 170 -18.91 -4.64 -1.73
N ASP A 171 -19.12 -3.59 -0.93
CA ASP A 171 -18.69 -3.54 0.45
C ASP A 171 -19.67 -4.32 1.34
N LEU A 172 -19.16 -5.11 2.27
CA LEU A 172 -19.99 -5.99 3.10
C LEU A 172 -20.93 -5.23 4.06
N ILE A 173 -20.60 -3.97 4.37
CA ILE A 173 -21.37 -3.12 5.28
C ILE A 173 -22.18 -2.07 4.49
N LYS A 174 -21.53 -1.40 3.53
CA LYS A 174 -22.12 -0.29 2.77
C LYS A 174 -22.89 -0.74 1.52
N GLY A 175 -22.76 -2.02 1.14
CA GLY A 175 -23.38 -2.53 -0.07
C GLY A 175 -22.65 -2.10 -1.34
N LYS A 176 -23.39 -1.91 -2.42
CA LYS A 176 -22.83 -1.55 -3.73
C LYS A 176 -22.26 -0.13 -3.70
N LEU A 177 -20.98 -0.01 -3.99
CA LEU A 177 -20.26 1.26 -4.13
C LEU A 177 -19.76 1.44 -5.57
N GLU A 178 -19.77 2.68 -6.04
CA GLU A 178 -19.27 3.08 -7.35
C GLU A 178 -18.25 4.20 -7.16
N LEU A 179 -17.02 3.98 -7.61
CA LEU A 179 -15.94 4.95 -7.52
C LEU A 179 -15.34 5.22 -8.90
N PRO A 180 -14.78 6.41 -9.15
CA PRO A 180 -13.98 6.65 -10.36
C PRO A 180 -12.83 5.64 -10.46
N GLU A 181 -12.50 5.18 -11.66
CA GLU A 181 -11.28 4.41 -11.86
C GLU A 181 -10.05 5.24 -11.45
N ASN A 182 -9.00 4.56 -10.99
CA ASN A 182 -7.74 5.24 -10.74
C ASN A 182 -7.06 5.59 -12.07
N ASP A 183 -6.70 6.86 -12.26
CA ASP A 183 -5.91 7.34 -13.39
C ASP A 183 -4.59 7.99 -12.94
N ILE A 184 -4.30 7.95 -11.63
CA ILE A 184 -3.09 8.53 -11.05
C ILE A 184 -1.96 7.50 -11.09
N ASP A 185 -0.82 7.90 -11.62
CA ASP A 185 0.40 7.11 -11.64
C ASP A 185 1.09 7.15 -10.26
N GLN A 186 0.58 6.33 -9.35
CA GLN A 186 1.07 6.24 -7.96
C GLN A 186 2.51 5.71 -7.92
N VAL A 187 3.26 6.14 -6.89
CA VAL A 187 4.60 5.58 -6.63
C VAL A 187 4.47 4.15 -6.14
N LEU A 188 5.19 3.24 -6.78
CA LEU A 188 5.31 1.83 -6.39
C LEU A 188 6.54 1.59 -5.51
N ILE A 189 7.68 2.18 -5.91
CA ILE A 189 8.94 2.09 -5.16
C ILE A 189 9.53 3.49 -5.08
N LYS A 190 9.86 3.92 -3.86
CA LYS A 190 10.54 5.19 -3.58
C LYS A 190 12.01 5.12 -4.00
N SER A 191 12.67 6.28 -4.03
CA SER A 191 14.10 6.38 -4.38
C SER A 191 15.05 5.66 -3.43
N ASP A 192 14.61 5.37 -2.21
CA ASP A 192 15.33 4.56 -1.23
C ASP A 192 15.13 3.04 -1.41
N GLY A 193 14.35 2.63 -2.40
CA GLY A 193 14.03 1.22 -2.68
C GLY A 193 12.88 0.65 -1.84
N VAL A 194 12.28 1.46 -0.95
CA VAL A 194 11.17 1.04 -0.10
C VAL A 194 9.82 1.39 -0.74
N PRO A 195 8.83 0.48 -0.76
CA PRO A 195 7.51 0.81 -1.27
C PRO A 195 6.77 1.78 -0.34
N PRO A 196 5.90 2.64 -0.87
CA PRO A 196 4.91 3.31 -0.05
C PRO A 196 3.88 2.31 0.47
N TYR A 197 3.19 2.70 1.56
CA TYR A 197 2.15 1.90 2.21
C TYR A 197 1.17 1.24 1.23
N ALA A 198 0.62 2.01 0.31
CA ALA A 198 -0.44 1.53 -0.59
C ALA A 198 0.01 0.35 -1.47
N PHE A 199 1.23 0.36 -2.00
CA PHE A 199 1.75 -0.75 -2.81
C PHE A 199 2.15 -1.96 -1.97
N ALA A 200 2.85 -1.74 -0.84
CA ALA A 200 3.24 -2.80 0.07
C ALA A 200 2.03 -3.59 0.56
N HIS A 201 0.99 -2.86 0.97
CA HIS A 201 -0.25 -3.43 1.45
C HIS A 201 -0.96 -4.34 0.44
N VAL A 202 -1.08 -3.91 -0.82
CA VAL A 202 -1.72 -4.73 -1.86
C VAL A 202 -0.93 -6.01 -2.12
N CYS A 203 0.39 -5.90 -2.21
CA CYS A 203 1.25 -7.07 -2.37
C CYS A 203 1.10 -8.04 -1.19
N ASP A 204 1.09 -7.50 0.04
CA ASP A 204 1.00 -8.33 1.23
C ASP A 204 -0.34 -9.05 1.35
N ASP A 205 -1.45 -8.34 1.15
CA ASP A 205 -2.78 -8.97 1.21
C ASP A 205 -2.91 -10.08 0.15
N HIS A 206 -2.34 -9.88 -1.04
CA HIS A 206 -2.31 -10.91 -2.07
C HIS A 206 -1.49 -12.14 -1.65
N TYR A 207 -0.21 -11.94 -1.30
CA TYR A 207 0.70 -13.06 -0.99
C TYR A 207 0.45 -13.71 0.36
N MET A 208 -0.18 -13.01 1.30
CA MET A 208 -0.68 -13.58 2.55
C MET A 208 -2.07 -14.21 2.39
N ARG A 209 -2.64 -14.21 1.18
CA ARG A 209 -3.96 -14.78 0.87
C ARG A 209 -5.08 -14.23 1.74
N VAL A 210 -5.02 -12.96 2.07
CA VAL A 210 -6.07 -12.28 2.82
C VAL A 210 -7.37 -12.34 2.03
N THR A 211 -8.43 -12.83 2.66
CA THR A 211 -9.76 -12.97 2.04
C THR A 211 -10.70 -11.86 2.44
N THR A 212 -10.55 -11.34 3.66
CA THR A 212 -11.42 -10.29 4.20
C THR A 212 -10.59 -9.16 4.78
N VAL A 213 -10.82 -7.95 4.26
CA VAL A 213 -10.15 -6.72 4.65
C VAL A 213 -11.12 -5.84 5.42
N THR A 214 -10.80 -5.51 6.66
CA THR A 214 -11.54 -4.53 7.48
C THR A 214 -10.75 -3.25 7.57
N ARG A 215 -11.39 -2.10 7.34
CA ARG A 215 -10.77 -0.77 7.32
C ARG A 215 -11.75 0.33 7.68
N ASP A 216 -11.20 1.46 8.09
CA ASP A 216 -11.92 2.71 8.22
C ASP A 216 -12.39 3.25 6.86
N ASP A 217 -13.48 3.99 6.85
CA ASP A 217 -14.11 4.58 5.65
C ASP A 217 -13.17 5.50 4.86
N SER A 218 -12.20 6.12 5.51
CA SER A 218 -11.20 6.97 4.85
C SER A 218 -10.37 6.25 3.80
N TYR A 219 -10.28 4.92 3.86
CA TYR A 219 -9.55 4.10 2.89
C TYR A 219 -10.35 3.76 1.63
N ILE A 220 -11.66 4.06 1.57
CA ILE A 220 -12.49 3.75 0.40
C ILE A 220 -11.95 4.45 -0.86
N SER A 221 -11.48 5.69 -0.74
CA SER A 221 -10.93 6.45 -1.87
C SER A 221 -9.68 5.82 -2.50
N SER A 222 -8.92 5.02 -1.75
CA SER A 222 -7.74 4.33 -2.26
C SER A 222 -8.03 2.96 -2.89
N LEU A 223 -9.27 2.48 -2.77
CA LEU A 223 -9.64 1.13 -3.20
C LEU A 223 -9.46 0.93 -4.71
N THR A 224 -9.76 1.95 -5.53
CA THR A 224 -9.63 1.84 -6.99
C THR A 224 -8.20 1.66 -7.45
N TYR A 225 -7.24 2.26 -6.74
CA TYR A 225 -5.82 2.00 -6.93
C TYR A 225 -5.44 0.56 -6.57
N HIS A 226 -5.97 0.06 -5.44
CA HIS A 226 -5.71 -1.32 -5.02
C HIS A 226 -6.26 -2.33 -6.02
N LEU A 227 -7.48 -2.11 -6.52
CA LEU A 227 -8.11 -2.96 -7.54
C LEU A 227 -7.36 -2.93 -8.88
N GLU A 228 -6.73 -1.82 -9.23
CA GLU A 228 -5.95 -1.72 -10.45
C GLU A 228 -4.64 -2.51 -10.42
N ILE A 229 -4.01 -2.63 -9.24
CA ILE A 229 -2.76 -3.40 -9.07
C ILE A 229 -3.05 -4.90 -8.95
N TRP A 230 -4.19 -5.25 -8.36
CA TRP A 230 -4.61 -6.63 -8.13
C TRP A 230 -4.84 -7.39 -9.45
#